data_dc97ea15eec10ab14e21a011787f3dac
#
_entry.id   dc97ea15eec10ab14e21a011787f3dac
#
_cell.length_a   1.000
_cell.length_b   1.000
_cell.length_c   1.000
_cell.angle_alpha   90.00
_cell.angle_beta   90.00
_cell.angle_gamma   90.00
#
_symmetry.space_group_name_H-M   'P 1'
#
loop_
_entity.id
_entity.type
_entity.pdbx_description
1 polymer ?
#
loop_
_entity_poly.entity_id
_entity_poly.type
_entity_poly.pdbx_seq_one_letter_code
_entity_poly.pdbx_strand_id
1 'polypeptide(L)'
;MTTRPARLRLRRRLLIYSAPLIIVALLAGAKLISVVVVGNSAVSAFAGGDGNAVRADAAVLGVANVVEPAKAPFAAGTAAVLDGRLDDADGNFADALARTDAARSCPVRVNLELVRETQGDRAASAGDRARAQERYTSALTIVGDAPQACFAGNNDPDPQRRAIRDDAANRLAAKRTGLTAPPPALPPPPPPAAPPAPPPPPPPVIAPDGREIPARQLDPGHGDPLDKLLQVLQDAADAAPPGEQP
;
A
#
# COMPACT_ATOMS: atom_id res chain seq x y z
N MET A 1 8.16 69.20 34.21
CA MET A 1 8.78 67.94 33.71
C MET A 1 8.38 66.81 34.64
N THR A 2 7.36 66.03 34.27
CA THR A 2 6.85 64.91 35.09
C THR A 2 7.78 63.71 34.92
N THR A 3 8.60 63.46 35.97
CA THR A 3 9.47 62.28 36.00
C THR A 3 8.60 61.03 36.16
N ARG A 4 8.51 60.21 35.12
CA ARG A 4 7.81 58.94 35.17
C ARG A 4 8.40 58.05 36.28
N PRO A 5 7.58 57.51 37.21
CA PRO A 5 8.07 56.76 38.35
C PRO A 5 8.95 55.57 37.91
N ALA A 6 10.05 55.34 38.62
CA ALA A 6 11.06 54.32 38.29
C ALA A 6 10.47 52.93 38.05
N ARG A 7 9.36 52.58 38.74
CA ARG A 7 8.63 51.32 38.59
C ARG A 7 8.03 51.13 37.19
N LEU A 8 7.57 52.21 36.52
CA LEU A 8 7.04 52.13 35.14
C LEU A 8 8.15 51.91 34.10
N ARG A 9 9.33 52.48 34.33
CA ARG A 9 10.51 52.26 33.49
C ARG A 9 11.02 50.82 33.59
N LEU A 10 11.03 50.24 34.79
CA LEU A 10 11.44 48.88 35.05
C LEU A 10 10.44 47.87 34.37
N ARG A 11 9.15 48.08 34.57
CA ARG A 11 8.09 47.25 33.90
C ARG A 11 8.20 47.30 32.38
N ARG A 12 8.40 48.47 31.80
CA ARG A 12 8.57 48.64 30.36
C ARG A 12 9.81 47.92 29.86
N ARG A 13 10.93 48.00 30.57
CA ARG A 13 12.15 47.24 30.22
C ARG A 13 11.94 45.74 30.29
N LEU A 14 11.34 45.24 31.37
CA LEU A 14 11.01 43.83 31.50
C LEU A 14 10.09 43.35 30.37
N LEU A 15 9.04 44.09 30.02
CA LEU A 15 8.17 43.75 28.93
C LEU A 15 8.90 43.75 27.57
N ILE A 16 9.77 44.72 27.32
CA ILE A 16 10.53 44.79 26.06
C ILE A 16 11.50 43.59 25.92
N TYR A 17 12.14 43.15 26.99
CA TYR A 17 13.07 42.03 26.96
C TYR A 17 12.38 40.66 27.09
N SER A 18 11.23 40.55 27.79
CA SER A 18 10.49 39.30 27.90
C SER A 18 9.55 39.03 26.71
N ALA A 19 9.03 40.08 26.06
CA ALA A 19 8.09 39.93 24.95
C ALA A 19 8.64 39.05 23.81
N PRO A 20 9.87 39.25 23.29
CA PRO A 20 10.40 38.38 22.21
C PRO A 20 10.55 36.92 22.70
N LEU A 21 10.95 36.67 23.91
CA LEU A 21 11.05 35.31 24.47
C LEU A 21 9.69 34.65 24.57
N ILE A 22 8.67 35.36 25.01
CA ILE A 22 7.30 34.86 25.13
C ILE A 22 6.75 34.57 23.70
N ILE A 23 6.96 35.44 22.74
CA ILE A 23 6.54 35.26 21.36
C ILE A 23 7.21 34.00 20.76
N VAL A 24 8.52 33.83 20.95
CA VAL A 24 9.23 32.64 20.47
C VAL A 24 8.67 31.37 21.14
N ALA A 25 8.44 31.39 22.44
CA ALA A 25 7.87 30.26 23.17
C ALA A 25 6.44 29.90 22.68
N LEU A 26 5.61 30.93 22.43
CA LEU A 26 4.26 30.72 21.90
C LEU A 26 4.29 30.16 20.48
N LEU A 27 5.17 30.67 19.61
CA LEU A 27 5.34 30.16 18.24
C LEU A 27 5.86 28.73 18.25
N ALA A 28 6.83 28.41 19.12
CA ALA A 28 7.32 27.05 19.29
C ALA A 28 6.22 26.10 19.78
N GLY A 29 5.45 26.53 20.79
CA GLY A 29 4.31 25.74 21.29
C GLY A 29 3.24 25.50 20.24
N ALA A 30 2.85 26.54 19.49
CA ALA A 30 1.89 26.42 18.40
C ALA A 30 2.41 25.47 17.29
N LYS A 31 3.70 25.53 16.97
CA LYS A 31 4.34 24.62 16.01
C LYS A 31 4.32 23.16 16.48
N LEU A 32 4.65 22.90 17.75
CA LEU A 32 4.60 21.56 18.31
C LEU A 32 3.20 20.97 18.27
N ILE A 33 2.17 21.74 18.62
CA ILE A 33 0.77 21.33 18.52
C ILE A 33 0.40 21.05 17.06
N SER A 34 0.78 21.92 16.13
CA SER A 34 0.53 21.74 14.70
C SER A 34 1.14 20.44 14.17
N VAL A 35 2.35 20.07 14.57
CA VAL A 35 3.01 18.82 14.14
C VAL A 35 2.22 17.58 14.60
N VAL A 36 1.67 17.61 15.82
CA VAL A 36 0.85 16.49 16.32
C VAL A 36 -0.48 16.40 15.59
N VAL A 37 -1.19 17.52 15.42
CA VAL A 37 -2.50 17.56 14.76
C VAL A 37 -2.38 17.14 13.30
N VAL A 38 -1.45 17.75 12.56
CA VAL A 38 -1.24 17.45 11.13
C VAL A 38 -0.68 16.04 10.95
N GLY A 39 0.18 15.56 11.85
CA GLY A 39 0.65 14.18 11.82
C GLY A 39 -0.48 13.16 11.97
N ASN A 40 -1.43 13.40 12.90
CA ASN A 40 -2.61 12.55 13.06
C ASN A 40 -3.55 12.65 11.86
N SER A 41 -3.73 13.84 11.27
CA SER A 41 -4.48 14.04 10.03
C SER A 41 -3.90 13.21 8.90
N ALA A 42 -2.59 13.25 8.69
CA ALA A 42 -1.91 12.47 7.65
C ALA A 42 -2.12 10.95 7.83
N VAL A 43 -2.10 10.44 9.06
CA VAL A 43 -2.39 9.01 9.35
C VAL A 43 -3.82 8.66 8.97
N SER A 44 -4.79 9.51 9.32
CA SER A 44 -6.21 9.30 8.99
C SER A 44 -6.45 9.39 7.48
N ALA A 45 -5.83 10.35 6.81
CA ALA A 45 -5.91 10.51 5.36
C ALA A 45 -5.29 9.32 4.62
N PHE A 46 -4.17 8.80 5.12
CA PHE A 46 -3.55 7.58 4.60
C PHE A 46 -4.47 6.36 4.74
N ALA A 47 -5.07 6.17 5.92
CA ALA A 47 -6.03 5.08 6.14
C ALA A 47 -7.25 5.18 5.21
N GLY A 48 -7.65 6.40 4.84
CA GLY A 48 -8.71 6.68 3.86
C GLY A 48 -8.26 6.61 2.40
N GLY A 49 -6.97 6.41 2.11
CA GLY A 49 -6.42 6.40 0.75
C GLY A 49 -6.35 7.78 0.08
N ASP A 50 -6.48 8.87 0.85
CA ASP A 50 -6.47 10.24 0.31
C ASP A 50 -5.04 10.79 0.19
N GLY A 51 -4.39 10.50 -0.95
CA GLY A 51 -3.05 10.97 -1.26
C GLY A 51 -2.93 12.49 -1.34
N ASN A 52 -4.00 13.21 -1.71
CA ASN A 52 -3.98 14.68 -1.77
C ASN A 52 -3.93 15.29 -0.37
N ALA A 53 -4.75 14.79 0.54
CA ALA A 53 -4.74 15.22 1.94
C ALA A 53 -3.38 14.91 2.60
N VAL A 54 -2.83 13.70 2.42
CA VAL A 54 -1.50 13.34 2.94
C VAL A 54 -0.40 14.28 2.38
N ARG A 55 -0.49 14.65 1.10
CA ARG A 55 0.47 15.61 0.49
C ARG A 55 0.35 17.01 1.08
N ALA A 56 -0.87 17.49 1.30
CA ALA A 56 -1.10 18.79 1.94
C ALA A 56 -0.55 18.80 3.37
N ASP A 57 -0.81 17.76 4.13
CA ASP A 57 -0.28 17.59 5.49
C ASP A 57 1.26 17.52 5.50
N ALA A 58 1.87 16.82 4.54
CA ALA A 58 3.34 16.77 4.38
C ALA A 58 3.94 18.16 4.14
N ALA A 59 3.29 19.00 3.31
CA ALA A 59 3.72 20.36 3.06
C ALA A 59 3.69 21.23 4.33
N VAL A 60 2.63 21.13 5.12
CA VAL A 60 2.51 21.83 6.41
C VAL A 60 3.56 21.34 7.41
N LEU A 61 3.81 20.02 7.47
CA LEU A 61 4.86 19.43 8.31
C LEU A 61 6.26 19.93 7.93
N GLY A 62 6.50 20.22 6.65
CA GLY A 62 7.78 20.72 6.13
C GLY A 62 8.14 22.14 6.58
N VAL A 63 7.14 22.97 6.93
CA VAL A 63 7.38 24.37 7.32
C VAL A 63 8.05 24.43 8.69
N ALA A 64 9.31 24.93 8.72
CA ALA A 64 10.10 25.17 9.93
C ALA A 64 10.12 23.95 10.91
N ASN A 65 10.17 22.73 10.39
CA ASN A 65 10.21 21.52 11.21
C ASN A 65 11.65 21.18 11.64
N VAL A 66 12.11 21.86 12.70
CA VAL A 66 13.44 21.65 13.29
C VAL A 66 13.45 20.50 14.28
N VAL A 67 12.29 20.22 14.92
CA VAL A 67 12.19 19.23 16.01
C VAL A 67 12.10 17.81 15.46
N GLU A 68 11.36 17.60 14.38
CA GLU A 68 11.16 16.28 13.77
C GLU A 68 11.34 16.33 12.26
N PRO A 69 12.58 16.59 11.79
CA PRO A 69 12.86 16.89 10.38
C PRO A 69 12.52 15.72 9.43
N ALA A 70 12.40 14.51 9.95
CA ALA A 70 12.04 13.32 9.19
C ALA A 70 10.54 13.21 8.85
N LYS A 71 9.64 13.87 9.60
CA LYS A 71 8.18 13.71 9.43
C LYS A 71 7.68 14.19 8.07
N ALA A 72 8.16 15.33 7.60
CA ALA A 72 7.73 15.88 6.32
C ALA A 72 8.10 14.98 5.13
N PRO A 73 9.37 14.56 4.95
CA PRO A 73 9.71 13.62 3.89
C PRO A 73 9.05 12.26 4.07
N PHE A 74 8.84 11.77 5.30
CA PHE A 74 8.09 10.53 5.53
C PHE A 74 6.65 10.63 5.01
N ALA A 75 5.92 11.71 5.35
CA ALA A 75 4.56 11.93 4.85
C ALA A 75 4.52 12.12 3.34
N ALA A 76 5.51 12.82 2.75
CA ALA A 76 5.62 12.97 1.30
C ALA A 76 5.85 11.62 0.60
N GLY A 77 6.71 10.75 1.17
CA GLY A 77 6.92 9.38 0.69
C GLY A 77 5.63 8.56 0.74
N THR A 78 4.89 8.66 1.83
CA THR A 78 3.59 8.01 2.00
C THR A 78 2.57 8.45 0.95
N ALA A 79 2.46 9.76 0.68
CA ALA A 79 1.61 10.29 -0.38
C ALA A 79 2.03 9.79 -1.76
N ALA A 80 3.34 9.73 -2.03
CA ALA A 80 3.86 9.23 -3.29
C ALA A 80 3.54 7.73 -3.51
N VAL A 81 3.53 6.91 -2.44
CA VAL A 81 3.08 5.50 -2.50
C VAL A 81 1.62 5.42 -2.91
N LEU A 82 0.73 6.22 -2.30
CA LEU A 82 -0.70 6.25 -2.64
C LEU A 82 -0.93 6.66 -4.10
N ASP A 83 -0.09 7.55 -4.63
CA ASP A 83 -0.13 7.98 -6.03
C ASP A 83 0.54 6.98 -7.00
N GLY A 84 1.14 5.89 -6.50
CA GLY A 84 1.88 4.92 -7.31
C GLY A 84 3.24 5.42 -7.83
N ARG A 85 3.71 6.58 -7.37
CA ARG A 85 4.99 7.22 -7.74
C ARG A 85 6.14 6.69 -6.88
N LEU A 86 6.56 5.44 -7.15
CA LEU A 86 7.50 4.73 -6.28
C LEU A 86 8.90 5.35 -6.26
N ASP A 87 9.36 5.99 -7.34
CA ASP A 87 10.68 6.62 -7.37
C ASP A 87 10.71 7.87 -6.45
N ASP A 88 9.62 8.64 -6.43
CA ASP A 88 9.47 9.75 -5.50
C ASP A 88 9.34 9.25 -4.05
N ALA A 89 8.64 8.13 -3.84
CA ALA A 89 8.51 7.51 -2.52
C ALA A 89 9.89 7.04 -1.99
N ASP A 90 10.69 6.38 -2.82
CA ASP A 90 12.06 5.94 -2.46
C ASP A 90 12.92 7.13 -2.02
N GLY A 91 12.96 8.20 -2.83
CA GLY A 91 13.71 9.41 -2.50
C GLY A 91 13.26 10.06 -1.18
N ASN A 92 11.96 10.20 -1.00
CA ASN A 92 11.39 10.81 0.22
C ASN A 92 11.64 9.95 1.47
N PHE A 93 11.49 8.64 1.40
CA PHE A 93 11.80 7.77 2.55
C PHE A 93 13.31 7.68 2.82
N ALA A 94 14.17 7.72 1.79
CA ALA A 94 15.62 7.80 1.98
C ALA A 94 16.03 9.11 2.68
N ASP A 95 15.44 10.26 2.31
CA ASP A 95 15.63 11.54 2.99
C ASP A 95 15.11 11.51 4.43
N ALA A 96 13.95 10.90 4.67
CA ALA A 96 13.43 10.70 6.02
C ALA A 96 14.38 9.82 6.86
N LEU A 97 14.94 8.76 6.28
CA LEU A 97 15.89 7.87 6.96
C LEU A 97 17.16 8.62 7.35
N ALA A 98 17.71 9.43 6.46
CA ALA A 98 18.90 10.23 6.73
C ALA A 98 18.71 11.24 7.89
N ARG A 99 17.46 11.61 8.19
CA ARG A 99 17.09 12.55 9.26
C ARG A 99 16.53 11.87 10.52
N THR A 100 16.57 10.54 10.56
CA THR A 100 16.02 9.75 11.68
C THR A 100 17.15 9.07 12.44
N ASP A 101 17.13 9.17 13.76
CA ASP A 101 18.07 8.43 14.59
C ASP A 101 17.91 6.92 14.38
N ALA A 102 19.03 6.20 14.41
CA ALA A 102 19.04 4.75 14.17
C ALA A 102 18.02 4.00 15.03
N ALA A 103 17.91 4.31 16.32
CA ALA A 103 17.00 3.64 17.25
C ALA A 103 15.51 3.83 16.90
N ARG A 104 15.16 4.92 16.19
CA ARG A 104 13.79 5.27 15.79
C ARG A 104 13.51 5.05 14.31
N SER A 105 14.49 4.53 13.56
CA SER A 105 14.43 4.42 12.10
C SER A 105 13.54 3.31 11.56
N CYS A 106 13.06 2.40 12.42
CA CYS A 106 12.33 1.21 12.01
C CYS A 106 11.11 1.49 11.10
N PRO A 107 10.19 2.41 11.43
CA PRO A 107 9.06 2.71 10.55
C PRO A 107 9.48 3.19 9.16
N VAL A 108 10.54 4.00 9.09
CA VAL A 108 11.07 4.51 7.81
C VAL A 108 11.70 3.39 7.00
N ARG A 109 12.51 2.53 7.65
CA ARG A 109 13.17 1.40 6.99
C ARG A 109 12.18 0.40 6.41
N VAL A 110 11.12 0.08 7.15
CA VAL A 110 10.07 -0.84 6.67
C VAL A 110 9.40 -0.29 5.41
N ASN A 111 9.04 0.99 5.39
CA ASN A 111 8.41 1.59 4.21
C ASN A 111 9.39 1.66 3.02
N LEU A 112 10.65 2.02 3.26
CA LEU A 112 11.68 2.10 2.21
C LEU A 112 11.99 0.71 1.62
N GLU A 113 12.06 -0.33 2.46
CA GLU A 113 12.22 -1.71 2.03
C GLU A 113 11.08 -2.13 1.11
N LEU A 114 9.80 -1.94 1.52
CA LEU A 114 8.62 -2.30 0.75
C LEU A 114 8.54 -1.54 -0.58
N VAL A 115 8.92 -0.27 -0.61
CA VAL A 115 8.98 0.51 -1.86
C VAL A 115 10.01 -0.07 -2.81
N ARG A 116 11.22 -0.35 -2.33
CA ARG A 116 12.30 -0.94 -3.15
C ARG A 116 11.96 -2.35 -3.61
N GLU A 117 11.34 -3.16 -2.76
CA GLU A 117 10.82 -4.47 -3.14
C GLU A 117 9.80 -4.34 -4.28
N THR A 118 8.83 -3.43 -4.16
CA THR A 118 7.81 -3.19 -5.18
C THR A 118 8.41 -2.66 -6.50
N GLN A 119 9.42 -1.81 -6.43
CA GLN A 119 10.16 -1.37 -7.62
C GLN A 119 10.87 -2.55 -8.29
N GLY A 120 11.47 -3.45 -7.50
CA GLY A 120 12.06 -4.69 -7.97
C GLY A 120 11.06 -5.60 -8.67
N ASP A 121 9.87 -5.78 -8.07
CA ASP A 121 8.79 -6.58 -8.64
C ASP A 121 8.29 -6.00 -9.98
N ARG A 122 8.14 -4.67 -10.07
CA ARG A 122 7.80 -4.00 -11.34
C ARG A 122 8.86 -4.19 -12.42
N ALA A 123 10.14 -4.05 -12.05
CA ALA A 123 11.25 -4.26 -12.98
C ALA A 123 11.32 -5.72 -13.44
N ALA A 124 11.15 -6.68 -12.54
CA ALA A 124 11.11 -8.10 -12.87
C ALA A 124 9.96 -8.42 -13.83
N SER A 125 8.76 -7.89 -13.57
CA SER A 125 7.59 -8.06 -14.43
C SER A 125 7.78 -7.43 -15.80
N ALA A 126 8.54 -6.34 -15.90
CA ALA A 126 8.91 -5.70 -17.16
C ALA A 126 10.08 -6.41 -17.90
N GLY A 127 10.64 -7.49 -17.32
CA GLY A 127 11.79 -8.21 -17.88
C GLY A 127 13.14 -7.54 -17.60
N ASP A 128 13.18 -6.43 -16.88
CA ASP A 128 14.43 -5.73 -16.49
C ASP A 128 15.05 -6.39 -15.25
N ARG A 129 15.70 -7.53 -15.48
CA ARG A 129 16.34 -8.32 -14.42
C ARG A 129 17.45 -7.56 -13.70
N ALA A 130 18.19 -6.72 -14.42
CA ALA A 130 19.30 -5.97 -13.84
C ALA A 130 18.77 -4.96 -12.80
N ARG A 131 17.77 -4.19 -13.16
CA ARG A 131 17.10 -3.25 -12.25
C ARG A 131 16.40 -3.96 -11.10
N ALA A 132 15.74 -5.09 -11.35
CA ALA A 132 15.11 -5.89 -10.29
C ALA A 132 16.16 -6.37 -9.27
N GLN A 133 17.30 -6.90 -9.75
CA GLN A 133 18.42 -7.33 -8.90
C GLN A 133 18.96 -6.19 -8.04
N GLU A 134 19.15 -5.01 -8.62
CA GLU A 134 19.61 -3.81 -7.92
C GLU A 134 18.63 -3.43 -6.80
N ARG A 135 17.34 -3.38 -7.10
CA ARG A 135 16.30 -2.98 -6.15
C ARG A 135 16.15 -3.96 -4.99
N TYR A 136 16.14 -5.26 -5.25
CA TYR A 136 16.11 -6.26 -4.18
C TYR A 136 17.38 -6.27 -3.33
N THR A 137 18.56 -6.03 -3.94
CA THR A 137 19.81 -5.91 -3.19
C THR A 137 19.79 -4.68 -2.29
N SER A 138 19.31 -3.55 -2.80
CA SER A 138 19.14 -2.31 -2.05
C SER A 138 18.13 -2.46 -0.89
N ALA A 139 17.03 -3.20 -1.09
CA ALA A 139 16.08 -3.53 -0.04
C ALA A 139 16.71 -4.43 1.04
N LEU A 140 17.49 -5.45 0.64
CA LEU A 140 18.23 -6.30 1.58
C LEU A 140 19.23 -5.51 2.45
N THR A 141 19.90 -4.50 1.88
CA THR A 141 20.78 -3.60 2.64
C THR A 141 19.99 -2.86 3.72
N ILE A 142 18.78 -2.35 3.40
CA ILE A 142 17.92 -1.67 4.39
C ILE A 142 17.55 -2.62 5.54
N VAL A 143 17.27 -3.90 5.24
CA VAL A 143 16.96 -4.93 6.25
C VAL A 143 18.19 -5.25 7.09
N GLY A 144 19.36 -5.43 6.45
CA GLY A 144 20.60 -5.79 7.13
C GLY A 144 21.15 -4.70 8.07
N ASP A 145 20.97 -3.44 7.68
CA ASP A 145 21.41 -2.28 8.46
C ASP A 145 20.38 -1.84 9.52
N ALA A 146 19.27 -2.56 9.64
CA ALA A 146 18.20 -2.16 10.56
C ALA A 146 18.54 -2.49 12.02
N PRO A 147 18.03 -1.68 12.97
CA PRO A 147 18.09 -2.02 14.38
C PRO A 147 17.45 -3.38 14.67
N GLN A 148 17.93 -4.04 15.72
CA GLN A 148 17.36 -5.30 16.20
C GLN A 148 15.84 -5.19 16.40
N ALA A 149 15.10 -6.25 16.07
CA ALA A 149 13.64 -6.31 16.13
C ALA A 149 12.90 -5.30 15.22
N CYS A 150 13.58 -4.72 14.25
CA CYS A 150 12.90 -3.93 13.22
C CYS A 150 12.18 -4.82 12.19
N PHE A 151 12.86 -5.86 11.74
CA PHE A 151 12.34 -6.88 10.84
C PHE A 151 12.16 -8.20 11.59
N ALA A 152 13.14 -9.10 11.56
CA ALA A 152 13.05 -10.34 12.30
C ALA A 152 12.92 -10.11 13.81
N GLY A 153 12.03 -10.88 14.45
CA GLY A 153 11.77 -10.77 15.88
C GLY A 153 11.03 -9.49 16.27
N ASN A 154 10.34 -8.84 15.33
CA ASN A 154 9.55 -7.64 15.60
C ASN A 154 8.30 -7.95 16.43
N ASN A 155 7.80 -6.94 17.13
CA ASN A 155 6.64 -7.03 18.01
C ASN A 155 5.42 -6.25 17.47
N ASP A 156 5.27 -6.13 16.15
CA ASP A 156 4.10 -5.46 15.56
C ASP A 156 2.80 -6.10 16.10
N PRO A 157 1.85 -5.31 16.61
CA PRO A 157 0.60 -5.86 17.15
C PRO A 157 -0.27 -6.55 16.10
N ASP A 158 -0.18 -6.14 14.85
CA ASP A 158 -0.87 -6.77 13.73
C ASP A 158 -0.10 -8.02 13.28
N PRO A 159 -0.69 -9.21 13.34
CA PRO A 159 0.01 -10.46 13.02
C PRO A 159 0.42 -10.55 11.55
N GLN A 160 -0.34 -9.95 10.63
CA GLN A 160 -0.02 -9.96 9.20
C GLN A 160 1.20 -9.06 8.92
N ARG A 161 1.21 -7.82 9.45
CA ARG A 161 2.37 -6.93 9.32
C ARG A 161 3.61 -7.51 9.97
N ARG A 162 3.44 -8.16 11.14
CA ARG A 162 4.53 -8.86 11.83
C ARG A 162 5.16 -9.93 10.95
N ALA A 163 4.36 -10.82 10.36
CA ALA A 163 4.83 -11.88 9.47
C ALA A 163 5.54 -11.33 8.23
N ILE A 164 4.99 -10.27 7.59
CA ILE A 164 5.61 -9.62 6.43
C ILE A 164 7.00 -9.07 6.77
N ARG A 165 7.16 -8.45 7.94
CA ARG A 165 8.43 -7.89 8.39
C ARG A 165 9.43 -8.99 8.77
N ASP A 166 8.97 -10.01 9.49
CA ASP A 166 9.82 -11.15 9.88
C ASP A 166 10.41 -11.89 8.67
N ASP A 167 9.63 -12.01 7.61
CA ASP A 167 10.05 -12.74 6.39
C ASP A 167 10.80 -11.88 5.36
N ALA A 168 10.98 -10.58 5.60
CA ALA A 168 11.51 -9.65 4.60
C ALA A 168 12.85 -10.11 3.99
N ALA A 169 13.81 -10.54 4.80
CA ALA A 169 15.11 -10.99 4.31
C ALA A 169 15.00 -12.24 3.42
N ASN A 170 14.21 -13.23 3.86
CA ASN A 170 14.03 -14.50 3.12
C ASN A 170 13.29 -14.24 1.80
N ARG A 171 12.22 -13.44 1.85
CA ARG A 171 11.41 -13.07 0.69
C ARG A 171 12.25 -12.36 -0.37
N LEU A 172 13.04 -11.36 0.02
CA LEU A 172 13.91 -10.62 -0.89
C LEU A 172 15.03 -11.52 -1.46
N ALA A 173 15.63 -12.40 -0.64
CA ALA A 173 16.62 -13.35 -1.11
C ALA A 173 16.04 -14.34 -2.13
N ALA A 174 14.84 -14.86 -1.86
CA ALA A 174 14.13 -15.75 -2.79
C ALA A 174 13.82 -15.05 -4.13
N LYS A 175 13.31 -13.80 -4.09
CA LYS A 175 13.05 -13.01 -5.30
C LYS A 175 14.33 -12.78 -6.12
N ARG A 176 15.44 -12.47 -5.47
CA ARG A 176 16.74 -12.32 -6.12
C ARG A 176 17.21 -13.59 -6.80
N THR A 177 17.11 -14.73 -6.10
CA THR A 177 17.46 -16.04 -6.65
C THR A 177 16.57 -16.42 -7.82
N GLY A 178 15.27 -16.12 -7.73
CA GLY A 178 14.30 -16.36 -8.81
C GLY A 178 14.62 -15.61 -10.12
N LEU A 179 15.30 -14.46 -10.05
CA LEU A 179 15.72 -13.74 -11.26
C LEU A 179 16.77 -14.49 -12.07
N THR A 180 17.57 -15.33 -11.44
CA THR A 180 18.65 -16.13 -12.08
C THR A 180 18.19 -17.53 -12.44
N ALA A 181 17.04 -17.97 -11.93
CA ALA A 181 16.49 -19.28 -12.27
C ALA A 181 16.12 -19.33 -13.75
N PRO A 182 16.45 -20.43 -14.47
CA PRO A 182 15.95 -20.62 -15.82
C PRO A 182 14.41 -20.65 -15.78
N PRO A 183 13.73 -20.16 -16.84
CA PRO A 183 12.28 -20.28 -16.93
C PRO A 183 11.87 -21.73 -16.66
N PRO A 184 10.77 -21.98 -15.92
CA PRO A 184 10.25 -23.32 -15.78
C PRO A 184 10.17 -23.98 -17.14
N ALA A 185 10.73 -25.18 -17.27
CA ALA A 185 10.56 -25.95 -18.53
C ALA A 185 9.06 -26.03 -18.81
N LEU A 186 8.67 -25.61 -20.00
CA LEU A 186 7.29 -25.80 -20.42
C LEU A 186 6.91 -27.26 -20.18
N PRO A 187 5.78 -27.55 -19.53
CA PRO A 187 5.33 -28.92 -19.40
C PRO A 187 5.33 -29.56 -20.79
N PRO A 188 5.80 -30.81 -20.92
CA PRO A 188 5.76 -31.49 -22.21
C PRO A 188 4.33 -31.36 -22.78
N PRO A 189 4.19 -31.12 -24.08
CA PRO A 189 2.88 -31.05 -24.71
C PRO A 189 2.08 -32.28 -24.28
N PRO A 190 0.81 -32.12 -23.86
CA PRO A 190 0.02 -33.28 -23.51
C PRO A 190 0.02 -34.25 -24.67
N PRO A 191 0.12 -35.56 -24.41
CA PRO A 191 0.01 -36.56 -25.47
C PRO A 191 -1.26 -36.27 -26.29
N PRO A 192 -1.23 -36.46 -27.63
CA PRO A 192 -2.40 -36.22 -28.48
C PRO A 192 -3.61 -36.86 -27.78
N ALA A 193 -4.60 -36.05 -27.48
CA ALA A 193 -5.80 -36.52 -26.83
C ALA A 193 -6.41 -37.60 -27.71
N ALA A 194 -6.61 -38.80 -27.17
CA ALA A 194 -7.47 -39.78 -27.80
C ALA A 194 -8.80 -39.08 -28.13
N PRO A 195 -9.41 -39.34 -29.29
CA PRO A 195 -10.70 -38.74 -29.66
C PRO A 195 -11.66 -38.94 -28.46
N PRO A 196 -12.31 -37.88 -27.99
CA PRO A 196 -13.22 -38.02 -26.86
C PRO A 196 -14.30 -39.03 -27.21
N ALA A 197 -14.50 -40.03 -26.38
CA ALA A 197 -15.66 -40.89 -26.45
C ALA A 197 -16.90 -39.99 -26.43
N PRO A 198 -17.91 -40.24 -27.29
CA PRO A 198 -19.12 -39.44 -27.26
C PRO A 198 -19.70 -39.46 -25.84
N PRO A 199 -20.04 -38.29 -25.27
CA PRO A 199 -20.61 -38.24 -23.91
C PRO A 199 -21.91 -39.06 -23.89
N PRO A 200 -22.19 -39.81 -22.81
CA PRO A 200 -23.47 -40.48 -22.64
C PRO A 200 -24.57 -39.42 -22.71
N PRO A 201 -25.71 -39.73 -23.31
CA PRO A 201 -26.84 -38.82 -23.38
C PRO A 201 -27.25 -38.42 -21.98
N PRO A 202 -27.45 -37.12 -21.69
CA PRO A 202 -27.90 -36.67 -20.40
C PRO A 202 -29.28 -37.27 -20.09
N PRO A 203 -29.57 -37.59 -18.81
CA PRO A 203 -30.87 -38.10 -18.44
C PRO A 203 -31.96 -37.05 -18.70
N PRO A 204 -33.16 -37.46 -19.13
CA PRO A 204 -34.26 -36.53 -19.37
C PRO A 204 -34.64 -35.78 -18.12
N VAL A 205 -34.77 -34.48 -18.20
CA VAL A 205 -35.30 -33.62 -17.11
C VAL A 205 -36.79 -33.56 -17.27
N ILE A 206 -37.53 -33.99 -16.24
CA ILE A 206 -39.01 -33.99 -16.21
C ILE A 206 -39.45 -32.73 -15.45
N ALA A 207 -40.26 -31.89 -16.07
CA ALA A 207 -40.89 -30.74 -15.41
C ALA A 207 -41.91 -31.17 -14.37
N PRO A 208 -42.29 -30.31 -13.40
CA PRO A 208 -43.29 -30.64 -12.37
C PRO A 208 -44.67 -31.02 -12.91
N ASP A 209 -44.96 -30.64 -14.16
CA ASP A 209 -46.19 -30.99 -14.91
C ASP A 209 -46.11 -32.35 -15.63
N GLY A 210 -45.03 -33.11 -15.45
CA GLY A 210 -44.79 -34.39 -16.09
C GLY A 210 -44.32 -34.35 -17.54
N ARG A 211 -44.01 -33.15 -18.07
CA ARG A 211 -43.53 -32.97 -19.45
C ARG A 211 -42.02 -33.15 -19.49
N GLU A 212 -41.55 -33.91 -20.47
CA GLU A 212 -40.12 -34.10 -20.70
C GLU A 212 -39.51 -32.85 -21.34
N ILE A 213 -38.51 -32.26 -20.67
CA ILE A 213 -37.75 -31.09 -21.18
C ILE A 213 -36.57 -31.65 -21.99
N PRO A 214 -36.43 -31.34 -23.28
CA PRO A 214 -35.29 -31.81 -24.08
C PRO A 214 -33.99 -31.25 -23.52
N ALA A 215 -33.03 -32.13 -23.19
CA ALA A 215 -31.71 -31.74 -22.72
C ALA A 215 -30.99 -31.02 -23.88
N ARG A 216 -30.74 -29.72 -23.69
CA ARG A 216 -29.97 -28.90 -24.64
C ARG A 216 -28.52 -28.91 -24.24
N GLN A 217 -27.68 -29.39 -25.14
CA GLN A 217 -26.23 -29.36 -24.95
C GLN A 217 -25.72 -28.00 -25.40
N LEU A 218 -25.04 -27.28 -24.50
CA LEU A 218 -24.35 -26.02 -24.81
C LEU A 218 -23.11 -26.37 -25.68
N ASP A 219 -23.21 -26.18 -26.96
CA ASP A 219 -22.06 -26.28 -27.88
C ASP A 219 -21.40 -24.91 -28.00
N PRO A 220 -20.17 -24.71 -27.45
CA PRO A 220 -19.48 -23.45 -27.54
C PRO A 220 -19.02 -23.08 -28.95
N GLY A 221 -19.06 -24.02 -29.89
CA GLY A 221 -18.59 -23.85 -31.30
C GLY A 221 -19.61 -23.30 -32.27
N HIS A 222 -20.92 -23.24 -31.93
CA HIS A 222 -21.95 -22.81 -32.86
C HIS A 222 -22.92 -21.80 -32.27
N GLY A 223 -23.15 -20.66 -32.96
CA GLY A 223 -24.11 -19.59 -32.60
C GLY A 223 -23.61 -18.55 -31.62
N ASP A 224 -24.36 -17.45 -31.49
CA ASP A 224 -24.00 -16.34 -30.60
C ASP A 224 -24.13 -16.77 -29.11
N PRO A 225 -23.09 -16.56 -28.28
CA PRO A 225 -23.10 -16.88 -26.85
C PRO A 225 -24.20 -16.17 -26.06
N LEU A 226 -24.58 -14.95 -26.47
CA LEU A 226 -25.61 -14.17 -25.77
C LEU A 226 -27.03 -14.73 -26.08
N ASP A 227 -27.29 -15.15 -27.31
CA ASP A 227 -28.56 -15.76 -27.68
C ASP A 227 -28.76 -17.09 -26.94
N LYS A 228 -27.69 -17.87 -26.78
CA LYS A 228 -27.71 -19.11 -25.99
C LYS A 228 -27.98 -18.89 -24.54
N LEU A 229 -27.35 -17.85 -23.94
CA LEU A 229 -27.55 -17.48 -22.55
C LEU A 229 -28.99 -17.04 -22.30
N LEU A 230 -29.53 -16.18 -23.16
CA LEU A 230 -30.91 -15.72 -23.11
C LEU A 230 -31.90 -16.89 -23.19
N GLN A 231 -31.64 -17.86 -24.05
CA GLN A 231 -32.47 -19.03 -24.21
C GLN A 231 -32.45 -19.96 -23.02
N VAL A 232 -31.28 -20.15 -22.38
CA VAL A 232 -31.13 -20.93 -21.14
C VAL A 232 -31.85 -20.24 -19.97
N LEU A 233 -31.74 -18.91 -19.87
CA LEU A 233 -32.43 -18.14 -18.85
C LEU A 233 -33.96 -18.17 -19.02
N GLN A 234 -34.43 -18.18 -20.24
CA GLN A 234 -35.87 -18.27 -20.57
C GLN A 234 -36.40 -19.67 -20.27
N ASP A 235 -35.70 -20.73 -20.66
CA ASP A 235 -36.04 -22.12 -20.32
C ASP A 235 -36.03 -22.32 -18.77
N ALA A 236 -35.11 -21.68 -18.03
CA ALA A 236 -35.09 -21.72 -16.56
C ALA A 236 -36.27 -20.98 -15.93
N ALA A 237 -36.68 -19.85 -16.49
CA ALA A 237 -37.84 -19.08 -16.02
C ALA A 237 -39.16 -19.89 -16.26
N ASP A 238 -39.27 -20.58 -17.38
CA ASP A 238 -40.43 -21.40 -17.73
C ASP A 238 -40.51 -22.70 -16.90
N ALA A 239 -39.38 -23.13 -16.33
CA ALA A 239 -39.30 -24.31 -15.45
C ALA A 239 -39.60 -23.96 -13.96
N ALA A 240 -39.70 -22.70 -13.57
CA ALA A 240 -40.00 -22.29 -12.23
C ALA A 240 -41.48 -22.55 -11.89
N PRO A 241 -41.82 -23.08 -10.67
CA PRO A 241 -43.21 -23.31 -10.27
C PRO A 241 -43.97 -21.99 -10.20
N PRO A 242 -45.25 -21.93 -10.58
CA PRO A 242 -46.08 -20.74 -10.51
C PRO A 242 -46.25 -20.29 -9.04
N GLY A 243 -45.52 -19.29 -8.60
CA GLY A 243 -45.56 -18.74 -7.25
C GLY A 243 -44.32 -17.99 -6.78
N GLU A 244 -43.22 -18.07 -7.50
CA GLU A 244 -41.94 -17.39 -7.17
C GLU A 244 -41.51 -16.42 -8.30
N GLN A 245 -42.40 -15.51 -8.62
CA GLN A 245 -41.99 -14.33 -9.42
C GLN A 245 -41.86 -13.14 -8.47
N PRO A 246 -40.74 -12.36 -8.54
CA PRO A 246 -40.49 -11.19 -7.70
C PRO A 246 -41.47 -10.06 -7.96
#